data_cb4b94c2393298fd80edf79b0cd41136
#
_entry.id   cb4b94c2393298fd80edf79b0cd41136
#
_cell.length_a   1.000
_cell.length_b   1.000
_cell.length_c   1.000
_cell.angle_alpha   90.00
_cell.angle_beta   90.00
_cell.angle_gamma   90.00
#
_symmetry.space_group_name_H-M   'P 1'
#
loop_
_entity.id
_entity.type
_entity.pdbx_description
1 polymer ?
#
loop_
_entity_poly.entity_id
_entity_poly.type
_entity_poly.pdbx_seq_one_letter_code
_entity_poly.pdbx_strand_id
1 'polypeptide(L)' 'RSVADRVIFMDEGQIVEQNTPAEFFNHPKSERTKDFLSKILSH' A
#
# COMPACT_ATOMS: atom_id res chain seq x y z
N ARG A 1 2.90 -1.51 23.10
CA ARG A 1 3.21 -2.02 21.78
C ARG A 1 3.22 -0.91 20.75
N SER A 2 4.27 -0.82 20.02
CA SER A 2 4.38 0.23 19.04
C SER A 2 4.20 -0.34 17.62
N VAL A 3 3.66 0.49 16.77
CA VAL A 3 3.53 0.17 15.36
C VAL A 3 4.44 1.15 14.64
N ALA A 4 5.69 0.76 14.51
CA ALA A 4 6.68 1.66 14.00
C ALA A 4 6.61 1.82 12.49
N ASP A 5 6.25 0.76 11.81
CA ASP A 5 6.31 0.76 10.36
C ASP A 5 4.96 1.00 9.76
N ARG A 6 4.95 1.85 8.75
CA ARG A 6 3.71 2.16 8.04
C ARG A 6 4.07 2.45 6.61
N VAL A 7 3.31 1.86 5.70
CA VAL A 7 3.51 2.08 4.27
C VAL A 7 2.53 3.14 3.81
N ILE A 8 3.04 4.12 3.10
CA ILE A 8 2.21 5.19 2.54
C ILE A 8 2.37 5.17 1.03
N PHE A 9 1.27 4.97 0.34
CA PHE A 9 1.26 4.97 -1.11
C PHE A 9 0.71 6.30 -1.59
N MET A 10 1.52 7.03 -2.32
CA MET A 10 1.16 8.35 -2.81
C MET A 10 1.11 8.36 -4.32
N ASP A 11 0.23 9.17 -4.84
CA ASP A 11 0.09 9.31 -6.28
C ASP A 11 -0.37 10.74 -6.56
N GLU A 12 0.33 11.39 -7.47
CA GLU A 12 0.02 12.76 -7.88
C GLU A 12 -0.06 13.69 -6.68
N GLY A 13 0.85 13.52 -5.74
CA GLY A 13 0.94 14.41 -4.60
C GLY A 13 -0.10 14.15 -3.52
N GLN A 14 -0.85 13.07 -3.64
CA GLN A 14 -1.87 12.75 -2.67
C GLN A 14 -1.64 11.36 -2.10
N ILE A 15 -2.06 11.19 -0.84
CA ILE A 15 -1.97 9.89 -0.21
C ILE A 15 -3.16 9.06 -0.67
N VAL A 16 -2.84 7.96 -1.35
CA VAL A 16 -3.87 7.06 -1.85
C VAL A 16 -4.26 6.06 -0.77
N GLU A 17 -3.25 5.53 -0.10
CA GLU A 17 -3.52 4.54 0.92
C GLU A 17 -2.35 4.49 1.88
N GLN A 18 -2.65 4.22 3.16
CA GLN A 18 -1.60 3.99 4.13
C GLN A 18 -2.07 2.93 5.11
N ASN A 19 -1.14 2.09 5.50
CA ASN A 19 -1.46 1.01 6.43
C ASN A 19 -0.16 0.36 6.88
N THR A 20 -0.30 -0.60 7.80
CA THR A 20 0.87 -1.39 8.17
C THR A 20 1.32 -2.20 6.96
N PRO A 21 2.59 -2.63 6.91
CA PRO A 21 3.07 -3.40 5.77
C PRO A 21 2.23 -4.65 5.50
N ALA A 22 1.88 -5.37 6.55
CA ALA A 22 1.11 -6.59 6.36
C ALA A 22 -0.24 -6.31 5.70
N GLU A 23 -0.94 -5.28 6.19
CA GLU A 23 -2.23 -4.93 5.63
C GLU A 23 -2.09 -4.37 4.23
N PHE A 24 -1.06 -3.57 4.03
CA PHE A 24 -0.86 -2.94 2.73
C PHE A 24 -0.66 -3.98 1.63
N PHE A 25 0.17 -4.98 1.91
CA PHE A 25 0.49 -5.98 0.90
C PHE A 25 -0.54 -7.10 0.81
N ASN A 26 -1.17 -7.46 1.91
CA ASN A 26 -2.11 -8.57 1.92
C ASN A 26 -3.55 -8.14 1.68
N HIS A 27 -3.90 -6.93 2.11
CA HIS A 27 -5.28 -6.46 2.00
C HIS A 27 -5.32 -5.03 1.52
N PRO A 28 -4.81 -4.75 0.31
CA PRO A 28 -4.89 -3.39 -0.22
C PRO A 28 -6.34 -3.00 -0.43
N LYS A 29 -6.67 -1.78 -0.08
CA LYS A 29 -8.05 -1.32 -0.14
C LYS A 29 -8.33 -0.50 -1.38
N SER A 30 -7.33 0.21 -1.87
CA SER A 30 -7.51 1.06 -3.03
C SER A 30 -7.24 0.28 -4.31
N GLU A 31 -8.02 0.55 -5.34
CA GLU A 31 -7.79 -0.06 -6.64
C GLU A 31 -6.43 0.33 -7.19
N ARG A 32 -6.01 1.56 -6.92
CA ARG A 32 -4.70 2.02 -7.37
C ARG A 32 -3.61 1.19 -6.71
N THR A 33 -3.77 0.92 -5.44
CA THR A 33 -2.79 0.12 -4.71
C THR A 33 -2.76 -1.30 -5.26
N LYS A 34 -3.90 -1.86 -5.53
CA LYS A 34 -3.97 -3.22 -6.07
C LYS A 34 -3.27 -3.30 -7.41
N ASP A 35 -3.49 -2.33 -8.25
CA ASP A 35 -2.87 -2.30 -9.57
C ASP A 35 -1.35 -2.15 -9.44
N PHE A 36 -0.93 -1.27 -8.56
CA PHE A 36 0.49 -1.04 -8.32
C PHE A 36 1.19 -2.31 -7.85
N LEU A 37 0.59 -2.98 -6.86
CA LEU A 37 1.18 -4.19 -6.32
C LEU A 37 1.17 -5.32 -7.34
N SER A 38 0.16 -5.38 -8.16
CA SER A 38 0.07 -6.38 -9.20
C SER A 38 1.27 -6.29 -10.13
N LYS A 39 1.67 -5.07 -10.46
CA LYS A 39 2.79 -4.88 -11.36
C LYS A 39 4.13 -5.21 -10.71
N ILE A 40 4.23 -4.95 -9.42
CA ILE A 40 5.48 -5.21 -8.70
C ILE A 40 5.65 -6.68 -8.39
N LEU A 41 4.58 -7.31 -7.90
CA LEU A 41 4.66 -8.67 -7.41
C LEU A 41 4.46 -9.70 -8.51
N SER A 42 3.96 -9.29 -9.63
CA SER A 42 3.72 -10.18 -10.76
C SER A 42 4.91 -10.13 -11.71
N HIS A 43 5.30 -11.28 -12.18
CA HIS A 43 6.39 -11.34 -13.14
C HIS A 43 5.91 -11.73 -14.49
#